data_5714645d47a57b82625933a7eb949b28
#
_entry.id   5714645d47a57b82625933a7eb949b28
#
_cell.length_a   1.000
_cell.length_b   1.000
_cell.length_c   1.000
_cell.angle_alpha   90.00
_cell.angle_beta   90.00
_cell.angle_gamma   90.00
#
_symmetry.space_group_name_H-M   'P 1'
#
loop_
_entity.id
_entity.type
_entity.pdbx_description
1 polymer ?
#
loop_
_entity_poly.entity_id
_entity_poly.type
_entity_poly.pdbx_seq_one_letter_code
_entity_poly.pdbx_strand_id
1 'polypeptide(L)'
;MIPLTHGLILAAILFVLGLTVLVIRRNLLFMLIGLEIMINASALAFVVAGSYWGQTDGQVMYILAISLAAAEASIGLALLLQLHRRRQNLNIDSVSEMRG
;
A
#
# COMPACT_ATOMS: atom_id res chain seq x y z
N MET A 1 11.21 -17.47 -16.65
CA MET A 1 11.02 -17.37 -15.19
C MET A 1 11.91 -16.29 -14.62
N ILE A 2 11.38 -15.50 -13.75
CA ILE A 2 12.13 -14.42 -13.12
C ILE A 2 12.98 -15.00 -11.99
N PRO A 3 14.28 -14.70 -11.95
CA PRO A 3 15.10 -15.16 -10.84
C PRO A 3 14.58 -14.60 -9.51
N LEU A 4 14.72 -15.40 -8.47
CA LEU A 4 14.29 -14.97 -7.13
C LEU A 4 14.90 -13.65 -6.74
N THR A 5 16.21 -13.48 -6.97
CA THR A 5 16.91 -12.25 -6.60
C THR A 5 16.30 -11.04 -7.28
N HIS A 6 16.01 -11.14 -8.57
CA HIS A 6 15.44 -10.01 -9.31
C HIS A 6 14.05 -9.64 -8.79
N GLY A 7 13.23 -10.65 -8.53
CA GLY A 7 11.89 -10.40 -8.03
C GLY A 7 11.90 -9.78 -6.64
N LEU A 8 12.77 -10.25 -5.77
CA LEU A 8 12.86 -9.71 -4.42
C LEU A 8 13.46 -8.31 -4.41
N ILE A 9 14.38 -8.02 -5.32
CA ILE A 9 14.91 -6.66 -5.46
C ILE A 9 13.80 -5.71 -5.87
N LEU A 10 12.99 -6.10 -6.85
CA LEU A 10 11.87 -5.28 -7.28
C LEU A 10 10.90 -5.04 -6.13
N ALA A 11 10.57 -6.09 -5.38
CA ALA A 11 9.68 -5.95 -4.25
C ALA A 11 10.27 -5.00 -3.21
N ALA A 12 11.57 -5.10 -2.94
CA ALA A 12 12.22 -4.22 -1.97
C ALA A 12 12.18 -2.77 -2.43
N ILE A 13 12.44 -2.52 -3.70
CA ILE A 13 12.40 -1.18 -4.25
C ILE A 13 11.00 -0.59 -4.13
N LEU A 14 9.99 -1.35 -4.48
CA LEU A 14 8.61 -0.90 -4.37
C LEU A 14 8.22 -0.62 -2.94
N PHE A 15 8.66 -1.47 -2.01
CA PHE A 15 8.36 -1.27 -0.60
C PHE A 15 8.97 0.04 -0.10
N VAL A 16 10.21 0.30 -0.47
CA VAL A 16 10.90 1.53 -0.07
C VAL A 16 10.22 2.74 -0.68
N LEU A 17 9.78 2.65 -1.93
CA LEU A 17 9.06 3.74 -2.58
C LEU A 17 7.75 4.04 -1.85
N GLY A 18 7.01 3.00 -1.49
CA GLY A 18 5.78 3.18 -0.74
C GLY A 18 6.01 3.80 0.62
N LEU A 19 7.04 3.33 1.30
CA LEU A 19 7.42 3.88 2.60
C LEU A 19 7.81 5.34 2.47
N THR A 20 8.56 5.68 1.43
CA THR A 20 8.98 7.06 1.18
C THR A 20 7.77 7.98 1.00
N VAL A 21 6.81 7.54 0.18
CA VAL A 21 5.59 8.32 -0.02
C VAL A 21 4.85 8.50 1.30
N LEU A 22 4.74 7.42 2.07
CA LEU A 22 4.02 7.46 3.35
C LEU A 22 4.64 8.46 4.31
N VAL A 23 5.98 8.48 4.38
CA VAL A 23 6.69 9.32 5.33
C VAL A 23 6.74 10.77 4.88
N ILE A 24 6.93 11.01 3.59
CA ILE A 24 7.17 12.37 3.09
C ILE A 24 5.87 13.15 2.91
N ARG A 25 4.85 12.51 2.37
CA ARG A 25 3.62 13.22 2.04
C ARG A 25 2.69 13.29 3.24
N ARG A 26 2.12 14.45 3.43
CA ARG A 26 1.18 14.68 4.55
C ARG A 26 -0.27 14.65 4.09
N ASN A 27 -0.50 14.45 2.81
CA ASN A 27 -1.83 14.31 2.26
C ASN A 27 -2.34 12.88 2.54
N LEU A 28 -3.55 12.78 3.07
CA LEU A 28 -4.12 11.47 3.42
C LEU A 28 -4.21 10.54 2.23
N LEU A 29 -4.52 11.09 1.06
CA LEU A 29 -4.59 10.27 -0.15
C LEU A 29 -3.24 9.65 -0.48
N PHE A 30 -2.16 10.45 -0.40
CA PHE A 30 -0.83 9.93 -0.70
C PHE A 30 -0.35 8.96 0.37
N MET A 31 -0.75 9.15 1.61
CA MET A 31 -0.43 8.19 2.67
C MET A 31 -1.09 6.86 2.40
N LEU A 32 -2.34 6.89 1.95
CA LEU A 32 -3.04 5.67 1.58
C LEU A 32 -2.39 4.98 0.39
N ILE A 33 -2.00 5.75 -0.63
CA ILE A 33 -1.31 5.22 -1.79
C ILE A 33 0.01 4.57 -1.39
N GLY A 34 0.78 5.23 -0.52
CA GLY A 34 2.05 4.69 -0.06
C GLY A 34 1.87 3.36 0.66
N LEU A 35 0.87 3.29 1.53
CA LEU A 35 0.58 2.06 2.24
C LEU A 35 0.18 0.93 1.28
N GLU A 36 -0.63 1.26 0.27
CA GLU A 36 -1.05 0.28 -0.72
C GLU A 36 0.14 -0.24 -1.52
N ILE A 37 1.07 0.64 -1.89
CA ILE A 37 2.28 0.21 -2.59
C ILE A 37 3.08 -0.74 -1.72
N MET A 38 3.21 -0.45 -0.42
CA MET A 38 3.93 -1.32 0.50
C MET A 38 3.30 -2.70 0.60
N ILE A 39 1.98 -2.75 0.69
CA ILE A 39 1.26 -4.02 0.79
C ILE A 39 1.41 -4.81 -0.50
N ASN A 40 1.30 -4.14 -1.65
CA ASN A 40 1.47 -4.80 -2.93
C ASN A 40 2.89 -5.33 -3.12
N ALA A 41 3.88 -4.59 -2.64
CA ALA A 41 5.28 -5.04 -2.70
C ALA A 41 5.46 -6.31 -1.86
N SER A 42 4.84 -6.37 -0.70
CA SER A 42 4.89 -7.55 0.15
C SER A 42 4.23 -8.75 -0.54
N ALA A 43 3.09 -8.51 -1.20
CA ALA A 43 2.40 -9.56 -1.94
C ALA A 43 3.27 -10.07 -3.09
N LEU A 44 3.96 -9.18 -3.77
CA LEU A 44 4.88 -9.57 -4.84
C LEU A 44 5.97 -10.47 -4.31
N ALA A 45 6.51 -10.17 -3.14
CA ALA A 45 7.55 -10.99 -2.52
C ALA A 45 7.04 -12.41 -2.27
N PHE A 46 5.79 -12.55 -1.80
CA PHE A 46 5.20 -13.87 -1.59
C PHE A 46 5.07 -14.65 -2.90
N VAL A 47 4.63 -13.96 -3.96
CA VAL A 47 4.47 -14.62 -5.27
C VAL A 47 5.82 -15.09 -5.79
N VAL A 48 6.82 -14.23 -5.70
CA VAL A 48 8.16 -14.55 -6.21
C VAL A 48 8.76 -15.71 -5.42
N ALA A 49 8.66 -15.66 -4.10
CA ALA A 49 9.21 -16.72 -3.26
C ALA A 49 8.49 -18.05 -3.51
N GLY A 50 7.16 -18.02 -3.62
CA GLY A 50 6.38 -19.21 -3.87
C GLY A 50 6.73 -19.82 -5.23
N SER A 51 6.91 -18.98 -6.24
CA SER A 51 7.28 -19.44 -7.56
C SER A 51 8.66 -20.12 -7.55
N TYR A 52 9.60 -19.52 -6.84
CA TYR A 52 10.95 -20.07 -6.76
C TYR A 52 10.95 -21.46 -6.12
N TRP A 53 10.19 -21.61 -5.02
CA TRP A 53 10.15 -22.85 -4.28
C TRP A 53 9.16 -23.85 -4.86
N GLY A 54 8.38 -23.45 -5.87
CA GLY A 54 7.41 -24.32 -6.48
C GLY A 54 6.25 -24.68 -5.57
N GLN A 55 5.93 -23.82 -4.61
CA GLN A 55 4.87 -24.09 -3.65
C GLN A 55 3.69 -23.15 -3.86
N THR A 56 2.51 -23.66 -3.55
CA THR A 56 1.28 -22.88 -3.71
C THR A 56 1.02 -21.95 -2.52
N ASP A 57 1.75 -22.13 -1.42
CA ASP A 57 1.53 -21.29 -0.22
C ASP A 57 1.75 -19.81 -0.53
N GLY A 58 2.72 -19.48 -1.39
CA GLY A 58 2.96 -18.11 -1.78
C GLY A 58 1.77 -17.52 -2.51
N GLN A 59 1.09 -18.32 -3.32
CA GLN A 59 -0.09 -17.87 -4.06
C GLN A 59 -1.25 -17.61 -3.10
N VAL A 60 -1.42 -18.47 -2.11
CA VAL A 60 -2.46 -18.29 -1.11
C VAL A 60 -2.22 -17.00 -0.32
N MET A 61 -0.99 -16.77 0.11
CA MET A 61 -0.65 -15.55 0.84
C MET A 61 -0.83 -14.31 -0.02
N TYR A 62 -0.52 -14.41 -1.31
CA TYR A 62 -0.73 -13.32 -2.23
C TYR A 62 -2.22 -12.94 -2.30
N ILE A 63 -3.08 -13.94 -2.43
CA ILE A 63 -4.51 -13.70 -2.51
C ILE A 63 -5.02 -13.05 -1.22
N LEU A 64 -4.56 -13.53 -0.07
CA LEU A 64 -4.94 -12.95 1.20
C LEU A 64 -4.47 -11.51 1.32
N ALA A 65 -3.23 -11.24 0.92
CA ALA A 65 -2.68 -9.89 1.01
C ALA A 65 -3.45 -8.92 0.11
N ILE A 66 -3.76 -9.33 -1.11
CA ILE A 66 -4.51 -8.50 -2.05
C ILE A 66 -5.93 -8.26 -1.54
N SER A 67 -6.55 -9.28 -0.96
CA SER A 67 -7.90 -9.13 -0.41
C SER A 67 -7.93 -8.14 0.74
N LEU A 68 -6.94 -8.22 1.63
CA LEU A 68 -6.83 -7.29 2.75
C LEU A 68 -6.54 -5.87 2.25
N ALA A 69 -5.67 -5.76 1.24
CA ALA A 69 -5.35 -4.46 0.66
C ALA A 69 -6.60 -3.82 0.05
N ALA A 70 -7.41 -4.61 -0.65
CA ALA A 70 -8.64 -4.11 -1.25
C ALA A 70 -9.62 -3.63 -0.18
N ALA A 71 -9.75 -4.38 0.90
CA ALA A 71 -10.63 -3.99 2.00
C ALA A 71 -10.15 -2.69 2.64
N GLU A 72 -8.84 -2.60 2.89
CA GLU A 72 -8.28 -1.40 3.49
C GLU A 72 -8.43 -0.20 2.59
N ALA A 73 -8.23 -0.37 1.29
CA ALA A 73 -8.39 0.71 0.34
C ALA A 73 -9.83 1.21 0.33
N SER A 74 -10.79 0.29 0.35
CA SER A 74 -12.20 0.66 0.36
C SER A 74 -12.56 1.46 1.60
N ILE A 75 -12.12 1.01 2.77
CA ILE A 75 -12.39 1.70 4.03
C ILE A 75 -11.68 3.04 4.04
N GLY A 76 -10.43 3.07 3.61
CA GLY A 76 -9.65 4.29 3.59
C GLY A 76 -10.25 5.33 2.67
N LEU A 77 -10.70 4.93 1.48
CA LEU A 77 -11.32 5.85 0.54
C LEU A 77 -12.64 6.38 1.08
N ALA A 78 -13.41 5.54 1.77
CA ALA A 78 -14.65 6.00 2.39
C ALA A 78 -14.38 7.06 3.45
N LEU A 79 -13.34 6.84 4.28
CA LEU A 79 -12.97 7.80 5.30
C LEU A 79 -12.47 9.10 4.69
N LEU A 80 -11.67 9.00 3.63
CA LEU A 80 -11.19 10.18 2.93
C LEU A 80 -12.34 10.99 2.34
N LEU A 81 -13.32 10.30 1.78
CA LEU A 81 -14.46 10.96 1.20
C LEU A 81 -15.26 11.70 2.27
N GLN A 82 -15.47 11.08 3.42
CA GLN A 82 -16.15 11.74 4.52
C GLN A 82 -15.39 12.96 5.01
N LEU A 83 -14.07 12.81 5.14
CA LEU A 83 -13.25 13.94 5.57
C LEU A 83 -13.31 15.07 4.56
N HIS A 84 -13.25 14.75 3.26
CA HIS A 84 -13.32 15.75 2.22
C HIS A 84 -14.66 16.52 2.29
N ARG A 85 -15.74 15.81 2.46
CA ARG A 85 -17.07 16.45 2.54
C ARG A 85 -17.14 17.42 3.69
N ARG A 86 -16.56 17.03 4.83
CA ARG A 86 -16.66 17.87 6.04
C ARG A 86 -15.71 19.05 6.00
N ARG A 87 -14.52 18.86 5.42
CA ARG A 87 -13.47 19.86 5.45
C ARG A 87 -13.16 20.47 4.11
N GLN A 88 -13.66 19.85 3.03
CA GLN A 88 -13.36 20.29 1.68
C GLN A 88 -11.86 20.23 1.39
N ASN A 89 -11.14 19.32 2.04
CA ASN A 89 -9.71 19.28 1.95
C ASN A 89 -9.18 17.93 2.44
N LEU A 90 -8.20 17.38 1.72
CA LEU A 90 -7.59 16.09 2.07
C LEU A 90 -6.25 16.25 2.79
N ASN A 91 -5.76 17.47 2.93
CA ASN A 91 -4.47 17.72 3.53
C ASN A 91 -4.60 17.75 5.05
N ILE A 92 -3.77 16.99 5.74
CA ILE A 92 -3.80 16.88 7.19
C ILE A 92 -3.53 18.23 7.85
N ASP A 93 -2.58 18.97 7.31
CA ASP A 93 -2.23 20.26 7.86
C ASP A 93 -3.40 21.24 7.76
N SER A 94 -4.13 21.19 6.65
CA SER A 94 -5.29 22.05 6.48
C SER A 94 -6.39 21.70 7.46
N VAL A 95 -6.60 20.42 7.73
CA VAL A 95 -7.58 20.01 8.74
C VAL A 95 -7.20 20.57 10.11
N SER A 96 -5.92 20.52 10.43
CA SER A 96 -5.43 21.05 11.68
C SER A 96 -5.65 22.56 11.76
N GLU A 97 -5.40 23.28 10.68
CA GLU A 97 -5.57 24.72 10.63
C GLU A 97 -7.03 25.15 10.77
N MET A 98 -7.93 24.38 10.21
CA MET A 98 -9.34 24.74 10.23
C MET A 98 -9.94 24.68 11.62
N ARG A 99 -9.29 24.00 12.52
CA ARG A 99 -9.73 23.99 13.91
C ARG A 99 -9.39 25.30 14.63
N GLY A 100 -8.32 25.90 14.18
CA GLY A 100 -7.88 27.15 14.74
C GLY A 100 -8.70 28.31 14.23
#